data_7593b6aae3e108c83cb21e8e7ee7f0eb
#
_entry.id   7593b6aae3e108c83cb21e8e7ee7f0eb
#
_cell.length_a   1.000
_cell.length_b   1.000
_cell.length_c   1.000
_cell.angle_alpha   90.00
_cell.angle_beta   90.00
_cell.angle_gamma   90.00
#
_symmetry.space_group_name_H-M   'P 1'
#
loop_
_entity.id
_entity.type
_entity.pdbx_description
1 polymer ?
#
loop_
_entity_poly.entity_id
_entity_poly.type
_entity_poly.pdbx_seq_one_letter_code
_entity_poly.pdbx_strand_id
1 'polypeptide(L)'
;MTVCVQRIVMRPEGLRAATAAKAAASDNKLKGRLSKGEKANRKRMAEVGAVYTITPVVRTPDDVMAHRGDGPPKAAPTAADKWLTASVADDAATVISRAFDEAERRDPDHTRPWVALVDGNNHQIDRIRAEATARRIDITILVDWVHVLEYLWASAWSFFDEGDPAAEDWVQDKAIDVLNGRSSIVAAAIRRKATTMGLNDSTRKNADTCADYLLAKAPYLDYPTALSSGWPIGTGVIEGAVRHVVRDRMDVTGARWGLQGAEAILKLRALRANSCWDDYWSFHLAQEHKRVHESRYLDGVIPEAA
;
A
#
# COMPACT_ATOMS: atom_id res chain seq x y z
N MET A 1 -6.09 7.90 -4.72
CA MET A 1 -5.73 7.40 -3.38
C MET A 1 -4.96 6.08 -3.48
N THR A 2 -4.32 5.66 -2.44
CA THR A 2 -3.60 4.38 -2.42
C THR A 2 -3.64 3.78 -1.01
N VAL A 3 -3.67 2.46 -0.92
CA VAL A 3 -3.73 1.71 0.35
C VAL A 3 -2.68 0.60 0.31
N CYS A 4 -1.98 0.39 1.42
CA CYS A 4 -0.98 -0.65 1.58
C CYS A 4 -1.00 -1.21 3.00
N VAL A 5 -0.37 -2.36 3.22
CA VAL A 5 -0.23 -2.97 4.53
C VAL A 5 1.23 -3.20 4.89
N GLN A 6 1.56 -3.00 6.18
CA GLN A 6 2.88 -3.29 6.71
C GLN A 6 2.77 -4.15 7.97
N ARG A 7 3.62 -5.16 8.07
CA ARG A 7 3.65 -6.05 9.23
C ARG A 7 4.48 -5.47 10.37
N ILE A 8 3.90 -5.41 11.58
CA ILE A 8 4.56 -4.94 12.79
C ILE A 8 4.66 -6.11 13.78
N VAL A 9 5.80 -6.23 14.49
CA VAL A 9 5.99 -7.22 15.54
C VAL A 9 5.34 -6.72 16.84
N MET A 10 4.38 -7.48 17.35
CA MET A 10 3.58 -7.13 18.52
C MET A 10 4.00 -7.93 19.75
N ARG A 11 3.67 -7.41 20.93
CA ARG A 11 3.63 -8.21 22.17
C ARG A 11 2.45 -9.18 22.12
N PRO A 12 2.48 -10.27 22.92
CA PRO A 12 1.42 -11.30 22.88
C PRO A 12 0.00 -10.76 23.03
N GLU A 13 -0.20 -9.80 23.93
CA GLU A 13 -1.49 -9.17 24.21
C GLU A 13 -2.03 -8.31 23.06
N GLY A 14 -1.17 -7.90 22.14
CA GLY A 14 -1.55 -7.09 20.95
C GLY A 14 -1.88 -7.94 19.73
N LEU A 15 -1.81 -9.26 19.81
CA LEU A 15 -2.09 -10.14 18.68
C LEU A 15 -3.60 -10.35 18.46
N ARG A 16 -4.00 -10.57 17.22
CA ARG A 16 -5.35 -11.06 16.92
C ARG A 16 -5.48 -12.51 17.37
N ALA A 17 -6.68 -12.96 17.79
CA ALA A 17 -6.92 -14.28 18.37
C ALA A 17 -6.34 -15.43 17.52
N ALA A 18 -6.58 -15.43 16.21
CA ALA A 18 -6.05 -16.47 15.32
C ALA A 18 -4.50 -16.47 15.26
N THR A 19 -3.88 -15.31 15.29
CA THR A 19 -2.41 -15.17 15.30
C THR A 19 -1.84 -15.61 16.65
N ALA A 20 -2.52 -15.26 17.75
CA ALA A 20 -2.14 -15.68 19.11
C ALA A 20 -2.21 -17.21 19.26
N ALA A 21 -3.29 -17.84 18.77
CA ALA A 21 -3.43 -19.30 18.78
C ALA A 21 -2.31 -19.98 17.98
N LYS A 22 -1.99 -19.50 16.78
CA LYS A 22 -0.89 -20.00 15.96
C LYS A 22 0.48 -19.80 16.63
N ALA A 23 0.70 -18.67 17.28
CA ALA A 23 1.92 -18.39 18.03
C ALA A 23 2.06 -19.30 19.28
N ALA A 24 0.94 -19.62 19.95
CA ALA A 24 0.93 -20.53 21.08
C ALA A 24 1.25 -21.98 20.69
N ALA A 25 0.75 -22.43 19.53
CA ALA A 25 0.95 -23.77 18.99
C ALA A 25 2.34 -24.00 18.35
N SER A 26 3.19 -22.96 18.24
CA SER A 26 4.50 -23.06 17.59
C SER A 26 5.53 -23.69 18.52
N ASP A 27 6.23 -24.74 18.06
CA ASP A 27 7.29 -25.42 18.79
C ASP A 27 8.66 -24.72 18.71
N ASN A 28 8.79 -23.70 17.86
CA ASN A 28 10.06 -23.01 17.60
C ASN A 28 10.36 -21.91 18.63
N LYS A 29 10.23 -22.18 19.92
CA LYS A 29 10.42 -21.22 21.01
C LYS A 29 11.82 -21.29 21.59
N LEU A 30 12.45 -20.11 21.78
CA LEU A 30 13.71 -19.97 22.49
C LEU A 30 13.48 -19.29 23.85
N LYS A 31 14.24 -19.72 24.88
CA LYS A 31 14.10 -19.19 26.25
C LYS A 31 14.49 -17.72 26.42
N GLY A 32 15.57 -17.29 25.76
CA GLY A 32 16.16 -15.95 25.97
C GLY A 32 15.81 -14.89 24.92
N ARG A 33 15.35 -15.31 23.73
CA ARG A 33 15.04 -14.37 22.63
C ARG A 33 13.95 -14.95 21.72
N LEU A 34 13.29 -14.10 20.93
CA LEU A 34 12.38 -14.59 19.88
C LEU A 34 13.19 -15.23 18.74
N SER A 35 12.84 -16.45 18.38
CA SER A 35 13.34 -17.07 17.16
C SER A 35 12.79 -16.36 15.91
N LYS A 36 13.40 -16.64 14.76
CA LYS A 36 12.91 -16.10 13.47
C LYS A 36 11.46 -16.54 13.19
N GLY A 37 11.13 -17.78 13.50
CA GLY A 37 9.79 -18.35 13.34
C GLY A 37 8.77 -17.72 14.33
N GLU A 38 9.13 -17.57 15.61
CA GLU A 38 8.29 -16.87 16.59
C GLU A 38 8.03 -15.42 16.17
N LYS A 39 9.05 -14.70 15.68
CA LYS A 39 8.90 -13.32 15.21
C LYS A 39 7.92 -13.23 14.05
N ALA A 40 7.93 -14.19 13.13
CA ALA A 40 6.97 -14.28 12.03
C ALA A 40 5.54 -14.49 12.52
N ASN A 41 5.35 -15.29 13.57
CA ASN A 41 4.05 -15.59 14.17
C ASN A 41 3.53 -14.51 15.13
N ARG A 42 4.28 -13.44 15.38
CA ARG A 42 3.89 -12.31 16.24
C ARG A 42 3.66 -11.02 15.47
N LYS A 43 3.37 -11.11 14.18
CA LYS A 43 3.12 -9.95 13.32
C LYS A 43 1.63 -9.61 13.25
N ARG A 44 1.32 -8.31 13.32
CA ARG A 44 0.01 -7.75 13.02
C ARG A 44 0.14 -6.77 11.87
N MET A 45 -0.86 -6.72 11.00
CA MET A 45 -0.90 -5.78 9.89
C MET A 45 -1.22 -4.38 10.42
N ALA A 46 -0.43 -3.39 9.99
CA ALA A 46 -0.80 -1.99 10.04
C ALA A 46 -1.32 -1.60 8.65
N GLU A 47 -2.53 -1.12 8.60
CA GLU A 47 -3.15 -0.57 7.40
C GLU A 47 -2.67 0.87 7.21
N VAL A 48 -2.28 1.23 6.00
CA VAL A 48 -1.80 2.58 5.66
C VAL A 48 -2.58 3.07 4.46
N GLY A 49 -3.16 4.25 4.56
CA GLY A 49 -3.87 4.92 3.47
C GLY A 49 -3.22 6.27 3.15
N ALA A 50 -3.24 6.63 1.88
CA ALA A 50 -2.80 7.94 1.39
C ALA A 50 -3.81 8.53 0.41
N VAL A 51 -4.08 9.81 0.55
CA VAL A 51 -4.84 10.61 -0.41
C VAL A 51 -3.97 11.79 -0.84
N TYR A 52 -3.91 12.05 -2.12
CA TYR A 52 -3.11 13.13 -2.67
C TYR A 52 -3.70 13.62 -3.99
N THR A 53 -3.37 14.84 -4.34
CA THR A 53 -3.72 15.46 -5.62
C THR A 53 -2.53 15.31 -6.57
N ILE A 54 -2.80 15.16 -7.85
CA ILE A 54 -1.76 15.19 -8.90
C ILE A 54 -2.12 16.21 -9.98
N THR A 55 -1.10 16.75 -10.62
CA THR A 55 -1.25 17.39 -11.94
C THR A 55 -1.02 16.30 -12.98
N PRO A 56 -2.01 15.99 -13.84
CA PRO A 56 -1.86 14.97 -14.85
C PRO A 56 -0.66 15.21 -15.78
N VAL A 57 0.07 14.13 -16.09
CA VAL A 57 1.17 14.13 -17.07
C VAL A 57 0.98 12.98 -18.03
N VAL A 58 0.54 13.29 -19.26
CA VAL A 58 0.36 12.29 -20.31
C VAL A 58 1.70 11.66 -20.68
N ARG A 59 1.76 10.33 -20.63
CA ARG A 59 2.97 9.54 -20.88
C ARG A 59 2.68 8.39 -21.85
N THR A 60 3.71 7.90 -22.47
CA THR A 60 3.71 6.68 -23.28
C THR A 60 4.29 5.52 -22.48
N PRO A 61 4.10 4.25 -22.93
CA PRO A 61 4.83 3.11 -22.37
C PRO A 61 6.36 3.29 -22.38
N ASP A 62 6.91 3.93 -23.42
CA ASP A 62 8.35 4.19 -23.51
C ASP A 62 8.82 5.21 -22.48
N ASP A 63 8.01 6.24 -22.15
CA ASP A 63 8.30 7.17 -21.05
C ASP A 63 8.39 6.43 -19.69
N VAL A 64 7.56 5.39 -19.50
CA VAL A 64 7.55 4.59 -18.25
C VAL A 64 8.76 3.68 -18.16
N MET A 65 9.12 3.02 -19.26
CA MET A 65 10.23 2.07 -19.29
C MET A 65 11.61 2.73 -19.46
N ALA A 66 11.65 4.05 -19.74
CA ALA A 66 12.85 4.91 -19.74
C ALA A 66 14.00 4.49 -20.67
N HIS A 67 13.77 3.65 -21.71
CA HIS A 67 14.90 2.96 -22.33
C HIS A 67 15.10 3.12 -23.84
N ARG A 68 14.15 3.63 -24.63
CA ARG A 68 14.31 3.59 -26.09
C ARG A 68 13.69 4.77 -26.87
N GLY A 69 13.35 5.87 -26.23
CA GLY A 69 12.84 7.06 -26.95
C GLY A 69 13.95 8.04 -27.33
N ASP A 70 13.75 8.80 -28.42
CA ASP A 70 14.68 9.82 -28.91
C ASP A 70 14.78 11.08 -28.03
N GLY A 71 14.34 11.03 -26.78
CA GLY A 71 14.37 12.15 -25.84
C GLY A 71 14.37 11.71 -24.38
N PRO A 72 14.55 12.66 -23.44
CA PRO A 72 14.44 12.33 -22.03
C PRO A 72 13.01 11.89 -21.70
N PRO A 73 12.83 10.78 -20.94
CA PRO A 73 11.52 10.27 -20.56
C PRO A 73 10.75 11.31 -19.74
N LYS A 74 9.44 11.40 -19.97
CA LYS A 74 8.60 12.28 -19.18
C LYS A 74 8.50 11.78 -17.74
N ALA A 75 8.71 12.69 -16.79
CA ALA A 75 8.59 12.37 -15.38
C ALA A 75 7.18 11.90 -15.01
N ALA A 76 7.09 11.02 -14.01
CA ALA A 76 5.81 10.61 -13.45
C ALA A 76 5.08 11.81 -12.80
N PRO A 77 3.72 11.80 -12.76
CA PRO A 77 2.95 12.83 -12.06
C PRO A 77 3.41 12.95 -10.60
N THR A 78 3.63 14.16 -10.14
CA THR A 78 4.06 14.43 -8.77
C THR A 78 2.86 14.57 -7.86
N ALA A 79 2.89 13.89 -6.72
CA ALA A 79 1.86 13.99 -5.70
C ALA A 79 2.02 15.27 -4.88
N ALA A 80 0.95 16.06 -4.80
CA ALA A 80 0.81 17.24 -3.95
C ALA A 80 -0.23 17.00 -2.86
N ASP A 81 -0.20 17.83 -1.81
CA ASP A 81 -1.19 17.83 -0.72
C ASP A 81 -1.44 16.43 -0.15
N LYS A 82 -0.36 15.73 0.18
CA LYS A 82 -0.43 14.36 0.69
C LYS A 82 -1.07 14.33 2.07
N TRP A 83 -2.11 13.52 2.22
CA TRP A 83 -2.66 13.14 3.50
C TRP A 83 -2.44 11.65 3.73
N LEU A 84 -1.99 11.30 4.92
CA LEU A 84 -1.65 9.95 5.30
C LEU A 84 -2.45 9.52 6.53
N THR A 85 -2.87 8.28 6.56
CA THR A 85 -3.43 7.64 7.75
C THR A 85 -2.80 6.27 7.94
N ALA A 86 -2.63 5.87 9.19
CA ALA A 86 -2.15 4.53 9.51
C ALA A 86 -2.77 4.05 10.81
N SER A 87 -3.14 2.77 10.85
CA SER A 87 -3.67 2.11 12.04
C SER A 87 -3.23 0.65 12.11
N VAL A 88 -2.95 0.18 13.31
CA VAL A 88 -2.73 -1.23 13.63
C VAL A 88 -3.91 -1.80 14.41
N ALA A 89 -4.77 -0.94 14.95
CA ALA A 89 -5.98 -1.31 15.68
C ALA A 89 -7.17 -1.52 14.73
N ASP A 90 -7.37 -0.58 13.81
CA ASP A 90 -8.47 -0.59 12.85
C ASP A 90 -8.26 -1.67 11.77
N ASP A 91 -9.32 -2.01 11.09
CA ASP A 91 -9.28 -2.89 9.92
C ASP A 91 -9.12 -2.10 8.61
N ALA A 92 -8.93 -2.82 7.51
CA ALA A 92 -8.77 -2.23 6.19
C ALA A 92 -10.01 -1.41 5.75
N ALA A 93 -11.22 -1.84 6.13
CA ALA A 93 -12.44 -1.13 5.78
C ALA A 93 -12.48 0.26 6.42
N THR A 94 -12.15 0.35 7.70
CA THR A 94 -12.09 1.62 8.42
C THR A 94 -11.04 2.58 7.85
N VAL A 95 -9.86 2.07 7.50
CA VAL A 95 -8.79 2.91 6.93
C VAL A 95 -9.15 3.37 5.52
N ILE A 96 -9.77 2.51 4.72
CA ILE A 96 -10.29 2.86 3.39
C ILE A 96 -11.38 3.92 3.51
N SER A 97 -12.36 3.75 4.42
CA SER A 97 -13.42 4.74 4.63
C SER A 97 -12.87 6.12 4.97
N ARG A 98 -11.87 6.21 5.86
CA ARG A 98 -11.17 7.49 6.15
C ARG A 98 -10.48 8.09 4.92
N ALA A 99 -9.95 7.26 4.03
CA ALA A 99 -9.35 7.76 2.79
C ALA A 99 -10.43 8.32 1.85
N PHE A 100 -11.62 7.72 1.81
CA PHE A 100 -12.76 8.28 1.08
C PHE A 100 -13.26 9.58 1.72
N ASP A 101 -13.38 9.65 3.06
CA ASP A 101 -13.77 10.89 3.78
C ASP A 101 -12.83 12.05 3.41
N GLU A 102 -11.52 11.80 3.38
CA GLU A 102 -10.55 12.81 2.99
C GLU A 102 -10.65 13.19 1.51
N ALA A 103 -10.92 12.23 0.63
CA ALA A 103 -11.08 12.49 -0.80
C ALA A 103 -12.37 13.31 -1.06
N GLU A 104 -13.49 12.99 -0.40
CA GLU A 104 -14.74 13.77 -0.46
C GLU A 104 -14.57 15.18 0.11
N ARG A 105 -13.81 15.33 1.20
CA ARG A 105 -13.49 16.65 1.76
C ARG A 105 -12.78 17.55 0.74
N ARG A 106 -12.00 16.97 -0.18
CA ARG A 106 -11.25 17.69 -1.23
C ARG A 106 -12.05 17.93 -2.50
N ASP A 107 -13.01 17.09 -2.77
CA ASP A 107 -13.82 17.08 -3.99
C ASP A 107 -15.26 16.70 -3.66
N PRO A 108 -15.98 17.55 -2.90
CA PRO A 108 -17.34 17.24 -2.41
C PRO A 108 -18.35 17.11 -3.55
N ASP A 109 -18.09 17.73 -4.69
CA ASP A 109 -18.97 17.70 -5.85
C ASP A 109 -18.61 16.59 -6.85
N HIS A 110 -17.60 15.76 -6.52
CA HIS A 110 -17.08 14.66 -7.35
C HIS A 110 -16.79 15.08 -8.80
N THR A 111 -16.14 16.22 -8.96
CA THR A 111 -15.83 16.81 -10.27
C THR A 111 -14.53 16.30 -10.87
N ARG A 112 -13.69 15.64 -10.06
CA ARG A 112 -12.39 15.08 -10.46
C ARG A 112 -12.47 13.58 -10.67
N PRO A 113 -11.69 13.00 -11.59
CA PRO A 113 -11.55 11.55 -11.65
C PRO A 113 -10.83 11.03 -10.41
N TRP A 114 -11.43 10.04 -9.75
CA TRP A 114 -10.84 9.38 -8.61
C TRP A 114 -10.14 8.09 -9.03
N VAL A 115 -8.89 7.95 -8.64
CA VAL A 115 -8.07 6.77 -8.96
C VAL A 115 -7.55 6.15 -7.67
N ALA A 116 -7.74 4.84 -7.53
CA ALA A 116 -7.18 4.04 -6.46
C ALA A 116 -6.07 3.15 -7.00
N LEU A 117 -4.85 3.31 -6.48
CA LEU A 117 -3.72 2.43 -6.77
C LEU A 117 -3.60 1.39 -5.65
N VAL A 118 -3.51 0.12 -6.02
CA VAL A 118 -3.46 -1.03 -5.10
C VAL A 118 -2.37 -2.02 -5.53
N ASP A 119 -1.87 -2.83 -4.58
CA ASP A 119 -0.90 -3.91 -4.84
C ASP A 119 -1.51 -5.14 -5.52
N GLY A 120 -2.79 -5.09 -5.86
CA GLY A 120 -3.53 -6.21 -6.45
C GLY A 120 -4.15 -7.16 -5.41
N ASN A 121 -4.15 -6.83 -4.13
CA ASN A 121 -4.83 -7.60 -3.09
C ASN A 121 -6.35 -7.52 -3.28
N ASN A 122 -7.00 -8.68 -3.53
CA ASN A 122 -8.44 -8.74 -3.75
C ASN A 122 -9.24 -8.15 -2.59
N HIS A 123 -8.83 -8.40 -1.34
CA HIS A 123 -9.53 -7.87 -0.18
C HIS A 123 -9.56 -6.34 -0.17
N GLN A 124 -8.47 -5.67 -0.56
CA GLN A 124 -8.44 -4.21 -0.68
C GLN A 124 -9.34 -3.73 -1.83
N ILE A 125 -9.26 -4.38 -2.98
CA ILE A 125 -10.10 -4.07 -4.15
C ILE A 125 -11.58 -4.17 -3.79
N ASP A 126 -12.01 -5.26 -3.14
CA ASP A 126 -13.39 -5.48 -2.75
C ASP A 126 -13.88 -4.42 -1.75
N ARG A 127 -13.04 -4.01 -0.79
CA ARG A 127 -13.36 -2.96 0.17
C ARG A 127 -13.48 -1.59 -0.48
N ILE A 128 -12.57 -1.24 -1.40
CA ILE A 128 -12.64 0.01 -2.15
C ILE A 128 -13.91 0.06 -3.00
N ARG A 129 -14.26 -1.03 -3.68
CA ARG A 129 -15.50 -1.11 -4.45
C ARG A 129 -16.74 -0.99 -3.59
N ALA A 130 -16.77 -1.66 -2.45
CA ALA A 130 -17.90 -1.60 -1.51
C ALA A 130 -18.10 -0.16 -1.00
N GLU A 131 -17.02 0.52 -0.63
CA GLU A 131 -17.06 1.89 -0.14
C GLU A 131 -17.51 2.86 -1.24
N ALA A 132 -16.95 2.74 -2.45
CA ALA A 132 -17.34 3.55 -3.60
C ALA A 132 -18.84 3.38 -3.95
N THR A 133 -19.32 2.13 -3.94
CA THR A 133 -20.74 1.82 -4.18
C THR A 133 -21.63 2.43 -3.12
N ALA A 134 -21.27 2.31 -1.84
CA ALA A 134 -22.05 2.86 -0.72
C ALA A 134 -22.18 4.39 -0.80
N ARG A 135 -21.13 5.06 -1.27
CA ARG A 135 -21.08 6.53 -1.43
C ARG A 135 -21.55 7.02 -2.81
N ARG A 136 -21.82 6.11 -3.74
CA ARG A 136 -22.17 6.42 -5.15
C ARG A 136 -21.09 7.20 -5.87
N ILE A 137 -19.84 6.82 -5.64
CA ILE A 137 -18.66 7.43 -6.23
C ILE A 137 -18.16 6.54 -7.37
N ASP A 138 -17.85 7.15 -8.51
CA ASP A 138 -17.14 6.48 -9.59
C ASP A 138 -15.63 6.54 -9.31
N ILE A 139 -14.99 5.38 -9.24
CA ILE A 139 -13.56 5.25 -8.94
C ILE A 139 -12.89 4.24 -9.88
N THR A 140 -11.79 4.67 -10.51
CA THR A 140 -10.94 3.78 -11.28
C THR A 140 -9.95 3.09 -10.36
N ILE A 141 -9.94 1.76 -10.33
CA ILE A 141 -8.97 0.97 -9.57
C ILE A 141 -7.89 0.47 -10.52
N LEU A 142 -6.63 0.78 -10.22
CA LEU A 142 -5.47 0.34 -10.97
C LEU A 142 -4.52 -0.45 -10.06
N VAL A 143 -3.98 -1.52 -10.61
CA VAL A 143 -2.89 -2.26 -9.95
C VAL A 143 -1.58 -1.50 -10.13
N ASP A 144 -0.78 -1.46 -9.07
CA ASP A 144 0.56 -0.88 -9.07
C ASP A 144 1.46 -1.55 -10.11
N TRP A 145 2.02 -0.72 -10.97
CA TRP A 145 2.92 -1.15 -12.04
C TRP A 145 4.18 -1.87 -11.51
N VAL A 146 4.72 -1.45 -10.36
CA VAL A 146 5.90 -2.09 -9.77
C VAL A 146 5.60 -3.55 -9.44
N HIS A 147 4.41 -3.86 -8.91
CA HIS A 147 4.00 -5.24 -8.63
C HIS A 147 3.86 -6.08 -9.91
N VAL A 148 3.37 -5.50 -11.00
CA VAL A 148 3.33 -6.19 -12.30
C VAL A 148 4.73 -6.52 -12.79
N LEU A 149 5.67 -5.57 -12.67
CA LEU A 149 7.08 -5.80 -13.02
C LEU A 149 7.72 -6.89 -12.17
N GLU A 150 7.42 -6.97 -10.86
CA GLU A 150 7.90 -8.04 -9.98
C GLU A 150 7.45 -9.42 -10.49
N TYR A 151 6.19 -9.57 -10.92
CA TYR A 151 5.70 -10.81 -11.52
C TYR A 151 6.35 -11.13 -12.85
N LEU A 152 6.58 -10.15 -13.72
CA LEU A 152 7.27 -10.35 -14.99
C LEU A 152 8.71 -10.79 -14.77
N TRP A 153 9.44 -10.16 -13.84
CA TRP A 153 10.79 -10.56 -13.47
C TRP A 153 10.82 -11.96 -12.86
N ALA A 154 9.92 -12.28 -11.94
CA ALA A 154 9.83 -13.63 -11.38
C ALA A 154 9.59 -14.69 -12.47
N SER A 155 8.78 -14.36 -13.48
CA SER A 155 8.54 -15.21 -14.64
C SER A 155 9.79 -15.37 -15.54
N ALA A 156 10.57 -14.30 -15.73
CA ALA A 156 11.79 -14.32 -16.52
C ALA A 156 12.81 -15.35 -15.99
N TRP A 157 12.91 -15.48 -14.67
CA TRP A 157 13.78 -16.47 -14.02
C TRP A 157 13.35 -17.93 -14.21
N SER A 158 12.21 -18.17 -14.86
CA SER A 158 11.87 -19.50 -15.37
C SER A 158 12.52 -19.82 -16.72
N PHE A 159 13.02 -18.81 -17.43
CA PHE A 159 13.47 -18.91 -18.82
C PHE A 159 14.94 -18.55 -19.02
N PHE A 160 15.49 -17.77 -18.12
CA PHE A 160 16.83 -17.20 -18.19
C PHE A 160 17.58 -17.43 -16.88
N ASP A 161 18.90 -17.54 -16.95
CA ASP A 161 19.76 -17.60 -15.79
C ASP A 161 19.95 -16.20 -15.17
N GLU A 162 20.31 -16.15 -13.90
CA GLU A 162 20.61 -14.90 -13.21
C GLU A 162 21.81 -14.19 -13.86
N GLY A 163 21.62 -12.92 -14.25
CA GLY A 163 22.64 -12.12 -14.93
C GLY A 163 22.64 -12.24 -16.46
N ASP A 164 21.72 -13.00 -17.05
CA ASP A 164 21.56 -13.04 -18.51
C ASP A 164 20.90 -11.74 -19.02
N PRO A 165 21.57 -10.94 -19.88
CA PRO A 165 20.99 -9.72 -20.44
C PRO A 165 19.69 -9.94 -21.23
N ALA A 166 19.51 -11.13 -21.82
CA ALA A 166 18.30 -11.47 -22.55
C ALA A 166 17.04 -11.49 -21.65
N ALA A 167 17.20 -11.66 -20.34
CA ALA A 167 16.11 -11.55 -19.37
C ALA A 167 15.54 -10.13 -19.32
N GLU A 168 16.44 -9.13 -19.34
CA GLU A 168 16.05 -7.71 -19.28
C GLU A 168 15.28 -7.30 -20.54
N ASP A 169 15.81 -7.64 -21.71
CA ASP A 169 15.12 -7.37 -22.99
C ASP A 169 13.75 -8.04 -23.05
N TRP A 170 13.65 -9.31 -22.60
CA TRP A 170 12.40 -10.03 -22.57
C TRP A 170 11.39 -9.41 -21.60
N VAL A 171 11.80 -9.02 -20.40
CA VAL A 171 10.93 -8.35 -19.43
C VAL A 171 10.44 -7.02 -19.99
N GLN A 172 11.33 -6.24 -20.61
CA GLN A 172 10.98 -4.97 -21.22
C GLN A 172 9.93 -5.11 -22.32
N ASP A 173 10.09 -6.09 -23.23
CA ASP A 173 9.11 -6.36 -24.29
C ASP A 173 7.74 -6.72 -23.69
N LYS A 174 7.70 -7.59 -22.67
CA LYS A 174 6.45 -7.96 -21.99
C LYS A 174 5.84 -6.81 -21.20
N ALA A 175 6.66 -5.98 -20.56
CA ALA A 175 6.24 -4.78 -19.85
C ALA A 175 5.56 -3.78 -20.80
N ILE A 176 6.16 -3.48 -21.94
CA ILE A 176 5.57 -2.58 -22.96
C ILE A 176 4.23 -3.16 -23.47
N ASP A 177 4.16 -4.46 -23.73
CA ASP A 177 2.91 -5.10 -24.15
C ASP A 177 1.80 -4.95 -23.08
N VAL A 178 2.11 -5.12 -21.78
CA VAL A 178 1.14 -4.92 -20.71
C VAL A 178 0.72 -3.45 -20.60
N LEU A 179 1.66 -2.51 -20.70
CA LEU A 179 1.37 -1.06 -20.70
C LEU A 179 0.48 -0.65 -21.90
N ASN A 180 0.54 -1.39 -22.99
CA ASN A 180 -0.36 -1.24 -24.15
C ASN A 180 -1.69 -1.98 -24.02
N GLY A 181 -2.03 -2.51 -22.83
CA GLY A 181 -3.31 -3.20 -22.59
C GLY A 181 -3.36 -4.66 -23.08
N ARG A 182 -2.20 -5.27 -23.38
CA ARG A 182 -2.12 -6.63 -23.95
C ARG A 182 -1.83 -7.70 -22.89
N SER A 183 -2.29 -7.51 -21.65
CA SER A 183 -1.99 -8.41 -20.53
C SER A 183 -2.36 -9.88 -20.80
N SER A 184 -3.50 -10.15 -21.46
CA SER A 184 -3.92 -11.50 -21.81
C SER A 184 -3.02 -12.14 -22.88
N ILE A 185 -2.53 -11.35 -23.84
CA ILE A 185 -1.58 -11.82 -24.87
C ILE A 185 -0.24 -12.17 -24.21
N VAL A 186 0.23 -11.33 -23.29
CA VAL A 186 1.44 -11.59 -22.52
C VAL A 186 1.32 -12.87 -21.69
N ALA A 187 0.20 -13.08 -21.00
CA ALA A 187 -0.06 -14.30 -20.23
C ALA A 187 -0.01 -15.56 -21.12
N ALA A 188 -0.63 -15.50 -22.30
CA ALA A 188 -0.60 -16.59 -23.27
C ALA A 188 0.83 -16.86 -23.82
N ALA A 189 1.59 -15.80 -24.08
CA ALA A 189 2.97 -15.89 -24.57
C ALA A 189 3.90 -16.51 -23.52
N ILE A 190 3.75 -16.14 -22.24
CA ILE A 190 4.49 -16.71 -21.10
C ILE A 190 4.25 -18.23 -21.03
N ARG A 191 2.99 -18.66 -21.02
CA ARG A 191 2.64 -20.09 -20.96
C ARG A 191 3.14 -20.87 -22.16
N ARG A 192 3.04 -20.28 -23.36
CA ARG A 192 3.57 -20.89 -24.59
C ARG A 192 5.07 -21.10 -24.53
N LYS A 193 5.83 -20.08 -24.07
CA LYS A 193 7.28 -20.18 -23.90
C LYS A 193 7.65 -21.31 -22.93
N ALA A 194 6.96 -21.37 -21.76
CA ALA A 194 7.19 -22.43 -20.78
C ALA A 194 6.95 -23.84 -21.36
N THR A 195 5.90 -24.00 -22.15
CA THR A 195 5.57 -25.26 -22.81
C THR A 195 6.59 -25.61 -23.89
N THR A 196 6.98 -24.64 -24.74
CA THR A 196 7.97 -24.86 -25.82
C THR A 196 9.34 -25.24 -25.26
N MET A 197 9.73 -24.69 -24.11
CA MET A 197 10.97 -25.05 -23.43
C MET A 197 10.89 -26.37 -22.65
N GLY A 198 9.71 -27.02 -22.60
CA GLY A 198 9.53 -28.29 -21.88
C GLY A 198 9.73 -28.17 -20.37
N LEU A 199 9.44 -27.00 -19.78
CA LEU A 199 9.62 -26.77 -18.36
C LEU A 199 8.71 -27.69 -17.54
N ASN A 200 9.26 -28.32 -16.49
CA ASN A 200 8.50 -29.10 -15.52
C ASN A 200 7.74 -28.19 -14.55
N ASP A 201 6.82 -28.75 -13.76
CA ASP A 201 5.91 -28.00 -12.85
C ASP A 201 6.66 -27.11 -11.85
N SER A 202 7.84 -27.52 -11.38
CA SER A 202 8.61 -26.73 -10.42
C SER A 202 9.29 -25.53 -11.08
N THR A 203 9.85 -25.68 -12.27
CA THR A 203 10.58 -24.63 -12.99
C THR A 203 9.61 -23.63 -13.66
N ARG A 204 8.44 -24.09 -14.11
CA ARG A 204 7.42 -23.20 -14.72
C ARG A 204 6.52 -22.45 -13.73
N LYS A 205 6.60 -22.78 -12.45
CA LYS A 205 5.71 -22.25 -11.41
C LYS A 205 5.58 -20.71 -11.43
N ASN A 206 6.70 -19.99 -11.54
CA ASN A 206 6.69 -18.53 -11.56
C ASN A 206 6.08 -17.98 -12.85
N ALA A 207 6.32 -18.65 -13.99
CA ALA A 207 5.72 -18.30 -15.28
C ALA A 207 4.20 -18.46 -15.22
N ASP A 208 3.69 -19.58 -14.72
CA ASP A 208 2.25 -19.80 -14.55
C ASP A 208 1.63 -18.83 -13.55
N THR A 209 2.30 -18.56 -12.43
CA THR A 209 1.85 -17.57 -11.43
C THR A 209 1.72 -16.17 -12.02
N CYS A 210 2.68 -15.74 -12.85
CA CYS A 210 2.62 -14.46 -13.54
C CYS A 210 1.45 -14.42 -14.54
N ALA A 211 1.28 -15.47 -15.34
CA ALA A 211 0.20 -15.55 -16.30
C ALA A 211 -1.19 -15.53 -15.63
N ASP A 212 -1.35 -16.27 -14.54
CA ASP A 212 -2.58 -16.26 -13.72
C ASP A 212 -2.86 -14.88 -13.12
N TYR A 213 -1.82 -14.21 -12.61
CA TYR A 213 -1.95 -12.86 -12.07
C TYR A 213 -2.41 -11.87 -13.13
N LEU A 214 -1.78 -11.85 -14.32
CA LEU A 214 -2.13 -10.96 -15.41
C LEU A 214 -3.58 -11.16 -15.87
N LEU A 215 -4.04 -12.40 -15.94
CA LEU A 215 -5.43 -12.73 -16.32
C LEU A 215 -6.43 -12.33 -15.21
N ALA A 216 -6.13 -12.66 -13.95
CA ALA A 216 -7.00 -12.35 -12.84
C ALA A 216 -7.12 -10.85 -12.56
N LYS A 217 -6.06 -10.08 -12.89
CA LYS A 217 -6.01 -8.62 -12.68
C LYS A 217 -6.31 -7.82 -13.94
N ALA A 218 -6.60 -8.45 -15.08
CA ALA A 218 -6.88 -7.77 -16.34
C ALA A 218 -7.86 -6.57 -16.23
N PRO A 219 -8.96 -6.63 -15.44
CA PRO A 219 -9.86 -5.49 -15.26
C PRO A 219 -9.25 -4.25 -14.57
N TYR A 220 -8.06 -4.40 -13.97
CA TYR A 220 -7.36 -3.35 -13.21
C TYR A 220 -6.01 -2.98 -13.83
N LEU A 221 -5.72 -3.45 -15.04
CA LEU A 221 -4.49 -3.19 -15.79
C LEU A 221 -4.76 -2.25 -16.98
N ASP A 222 -5.72 -1.33 -16.86
CA ASP A 222 -6.01 -0.34 -17.91
C ASP A 222 -4.98 0.80 -17.87
N TYR A 223 -3.72 0.43 -18.12
CA TYR A 223 -2.62 1.39 -18.23
C TYR A 223 -2.73 2.31 -19.46
N PRO A 224 -3.27 1.89 -20.62
CA PRO A 224 -3.47 2.81 -21.73
C PRO A 224 -4.30 4.02 -21.35
N THR A 225 -5.44 3.82 -20.68
CA THR A 225 -6.29 4.92 -20.21
C THR A 225 -5.57 5.73 -19.12
N ALA A 226 -4.88 5.08 -18.18
CA ALA A 226 -4.16 5.77 -17.13
C ALA A 226 -3.04 6.67 -17.67
N LEU A 227 -2.25 6.19 -18.62
CA LEU A 227 -1.15 6.95 -19.23
C LEU A 227 -1.65 8.12 -20.09
N SER A 228 -2.68 7.88 -20.91
CA SER A 228 -3.29 8.93 -21.75
C SER A 228 -4.04 9.99 -20.94
N SER A 229 -4.62 9.61 -19.79
CA SER A 229 -5.22 10.55 -18.83
C SER A 229 -4.19 11.23 -17.92
N GLY A 230 -2.93 10.83 -18.00
CA GLY A 230 -1.85 11.40 -17.20
C GLY A 230 -1.86 10.99 -15.74
N TRP A 231 -2.49 9.86 -15.40
CA TRP A 231 -2.57 9.35 -14.02
C TRP A 231 -1.29 8.62 -13.59
N PRO A 232 -1.01 8.56 -12.28
CA PRO A 232 0.06 7.72 -11.76
C PRO A 232 -0.32 6.24 -11.91
N ILE A 233 0.66 5.40 -12.22
CA ILE A 233 0.50 3.95 -12.29
C ILE A 233 1.35 3.19 -11.25
N GLY A 234 2.11 3.91 -10.45
CA GLY A 234 2.95 3.36 -9.39
C GLY A 234 2.64 3.96 -8.03
N THR A 235 2.80 3.15 -6.98
CA THR A 235 2.44 3.48 -5.59
C THR A 235 3.59 4.11 -4.78
N GLY A 236 4.58 4.71 -5.41
CA GLY A 236 5.76 5.29 -4.73
C GLY A 236 5.42 6.22 -3.55
N VAL A 237 4.25 6.88 -3.58
CA VAL A 237 3.76 7.71 -2.47
C VAL A 237 3.48 6.86 -1.23
N ILE A 238 2.78 5.73 -1.38
CA ILE A 238 2.45 4.87 -0.24
C ILE A 238 3.65 4.09 0.26
N GLU A 239 4.59 3.72 -0.61
CA GLU A 239 5.84 3.08 -0.20
C GLU A 239 6.67 4.00 0.67
N GLY A 240 6.81 5.27 0.26
CA GLY A 240 7.41 6.32 1.08
C GLY A 240 6.69 6.51 2.42
N ALA A 241 5.34 6.53 2.39
CA ALA A 241 4.53 6.64 3.60
C ALA A 241 4.73 5.43 4.53
N VAL A 242 4.70 4.21 4.02
CA VAL A 242 4.97 2.98 4.78
C VAL A 242 6.35 3.03 5.42
N ARG A 243 7.37 3.46 4.68
CA ARG A 243 8.71 3.62 5.22
C ARG A 243 8.73 4.62 6.36
N HIS A 244 8.29 5.85 6.13
CA HIS A 244 8.41 6.93 7.11
C HIS A 244 7.42 6.82 8.26
N VAL A 245 6.15 6.43 8.02
CA VAL A 245 5.15 6.35 9.09
C VAL A 245 5.32 5.07 9.91
N VAL A 246 5.66 3.95 9.27
CA VAL A 246 5.69 2.64 9.93
C VAL A 246 7.11 2.14 10.14
N ARG A 247 7.87 1.82 9.08
CA ARG A 247 9.13 1.06 9.17
C ARG A 247 10.19 1.76 10.00
N ASP A 248 10.45 3.03 9.79
CA ASP A 248 11.51 3.79 10.48
C ASP A 248 11.39 3.76 12.00
N ARG A 249 10.20 3.47 12.52
CA ARG A 249 9.97 3.42 13.98
C ARG A 249 9.53 2.05 14.48
N MET A 250 8.75 1.33 13.70
CA MET A 250 8.08 0.11 14.16
C MET A 250 8.87 -1.16 13.85
N ASP A 251 9.74 -1.13 12.83
CA ASP A 251 10.58 -2.28 12.41
C ASP A 251 12.03 -2.15 12.89
N VAL A 252 12.28 -1.39 13.93
CA VAL A 252 13.62 -1.30 14.56
C VAL A 252 13.96 -2.62 15.23
N THR A 253 15.24 -3.02 15.15
CA THR A 253 15.73 -4.28 15.73
C THR A 253 15.35 -4.42 17.20
N GLY A 254 14.67 -5.52 17.54
CA GLY A 254 14.20 -5.82 18.89
C GLY A 254 12.91 -5.13 19.30
N ALA A 255 12.34 -4.24 18.50
CA ALA A 255 11.08 -3.57 18.83
C ALA A 255 9.93 -4.57 18.96
N ARG A 256 9.15 -4.45 20.03
CA ARG A 256 7.92 -5.20 20.31
C ARG A 256 6.88 -4.24 20.83
N TRP A 257 5.76 -4.17 20.16
CA TRP A 257 4.77 -3.12 20.40
C TRP A 257 3.55 -3.65 21.15
N GLY A 258 3.10 -2.94 22.18
CA GLY A 258 1.73 -3.07 22.67
C GLY A 258 0.77 -2.38 21.70
N LEU A 259 -0.49 -2.83 21.64
CA LEU A 259 -1.45 -2.34 20.64
C LEU A 259 -1.69 -0.82 20.77
N GLN A 260 -1.97 -0.33 21.96
CA GLN A 260 -2.23 1.10 22.23
C GLN A 260 -1.03 1.98 21.89
N GLY A 261 0.18 1.56 22.31
CA GLY A 261 1.40 2.32 22.01
C GLY A 261 1.74 2.35 20.53
N ALA A 262 1.53 1.22 19.82
CA ALA A 262 1.70 1.17 18.37
C ALA A 262 0.73 2.11 17.66
N GLU A 263 -0.55 2.05 18.02
CA GLU A 263 -1.60 2.90 17.45
C GLU A 263 -1.33 4.38 17.68
N ALA A 264 -0.99 4.77 18.91
CA ALA A 264 -0.67 6.16 19.24
C ALA A 264 0.52 6.70 18.43
N ILE A 265 1.58 5.91 18.29
CA ILE A 265 2.76 6.30 17.49
C ILE A 265 2.40 6.43 16.01
N LEU A 266 1.61 5.52 15.45
CA LEU A 266 1.19 5.62 14.04
C LEU A 266 0.38 6.89 13.80
N LYS A 267 -0.58 7.21 14.67
CA LYS A 267 -1.38 8.44 14.57
C LYS A 267 -0.54 9.70 14.67
N LEU A 268 0.37 9.78 15.64
CA LEU A 268 1.26 10.93 15.77
C LEU A 268 2.19 11.11 14.57
N ARG A 269 2.70 10.01 14.01
CA ARG A 269 3.54 10.08 12.81
C ARG A 269 2.75 10.48 11.57
N ALA A 270 1.50 10.04 11.43
CA ALA A 270 0.60 10.48 10.37
C ALA A 270 0.30 11.99 10.50
N LEU A 271 -0.03 12.49 11.70
CA LEU A 271 -0.24 13.93 11.95
C LEU A 271 0.98 14.77 11.55
N ARG A 272 2.18 14.32 11.91
CA ARG A 272 3.41 15.00 11.51
C ARG A 272 3.63 15.00 10.01
N ALA A 273 3.37 13.87 9.35
CA ALA A 273 3.50 13.73 7.90
C ALA A 273 2.48 14.57 7.13
N ASN A 274 1.32 14.85 7.73
CA ASN A 274 0.24 15.69 7.19
C ASN A 274 0.43 17.18 7.49
N SER A 275 1.52 17.57 8.15
CA SER A 275 1.76 18.95 8.61
C SER A 275 0.69 19.49 9.59
N CYS A 276 -0.06 18.60 10.25
CA CYS A 276 -1.12 18.94 11.20
C CYS A 276 -0.63 18.91 12.66
N TRP A 277 0.69 19.00 12.89
CA TRP A 277 1.27 18.82 14.23
C TRP A 277 0.89 19.96 15.17
N ASP A 278 1.02 21.19 14.73
CA ASP A 278 0.77 22.37 15.57
C ASP A 278 -0.72 22.53 15.87
N ASP A 279 -1.59 22.28 14.89
CA ASP A 279 -3.05 22.27 15.06
C ASP A 279 -3.49 21.21 16.07
N TYR A 280 -2.95 19.99 15.94
CA TYR A 280 -3.23 18.92 16.90
C TYR A 280 -2.76 19.30 18.32
N TRP A 281 -1.58 19.88 18.44
CA TRP A 281 -1.02 20.23 19.74
C TRP A 281 -1.82 21.34 20.41
N SER A 282 -2.23 22.33 19.65
CA SER A 282 -3.12 23.41 20.13
C SER A 282 -4.47 22.83 20.61
N PHE A 283 -5.08 21.95 19.83
CA PHE A 283 -6.29 21.25 20.23
C PHE A 283 -6.08 20.39 21.48
N HIS A 284 -5.01 19.59 21.52
CA HIS A 284 -4.68 18.72 22.66
C HIS A 284 -4.52 19.51 23.94
N LEU A 285 -3.77 20.60 23.92
CA LEU A 285 -3.58 21.46 25.10
C LEU A 285 -4.90 22.08 25.57
N ALA A 286 -5.75 22.54 24.66
CA ALA A 286 -7.06 23.05 25.00
C ALA A 286 -7.95 21.98 25.65
N GLN A 287 -7.98 20.76 25.12
CA GLN A 287 -8.73 19.65 25.72
C GLN A 287 -8.17 19.24 27.09
N GLU A 288 -6.84 19.20 27.25
CA GLU A 288 -6.22 18.91 28.55
C GLU A 288 -6.52 20.00 29.59
N HIS A 289 -6.47 21.27 29.19
CA HIS A 289 -6.87 22.37 30.06
C HIS A 289 -8.32 22.21 30.51
N LYS A 290 -9.23 21.94 29.57
CA LYS A 290 -10.62 21.67 29.89
C LYS A 290 -10.77 20.48 30.84
N ARG A 291 -10.09 19.38 30.59
CA ARG A 291 -10.14 18.15 31.40
C ARG A 291 -9.56 18.35 32.81
N VAL A 292 -8.45 19.06 32.93
CA VAL A 292 -7.70 19.18 34.21
C VAL A 292 -8.20 20.35 35.03
N HIS A 293 -8.60 21.44 34.42
CA HIS A 293 -9.01 22.67 35.14
C HIS A 293 -10.53 22.90 35.11
N GLU A 294 -11.14 23.01 33.95
CA GLU A 294 -12.55 23.38 33.83
C GLU A 294 -13.50 22.28 34.37
N SER A 295 -13.26 21.01 34.05
CA SER A 295 -14.13 19.91 34.49
C SER A 295 -13.97 19.51 35.96
N ARG A 296 -12.90 19.98 36.62
CA ARG A 296 -12.68 19.73 38.07
C ARG A 296 -13.50 20.67 38.97
N TYR A 297 -13.90 21.80 38.44
CA TYR A 297 -14.61 22.81 39.21
C TYR A 297 -16.03 22.93 38.64
N LEU A 298 -17.03 22.57 39.44
CA LEU A 298 -18.43 22.76 39.05
C LEU A 298 -18.61 24.24 38.70
N ASP A 299 -19.19 24.54 37.56
CA ASP A 299 -19.45 25.90 37.09
C ASP A 299 -18.19 26.77 36.81
N GLY A 300 -17.01 26.15 36.65
CA GLY A 300 -15.78 26.86 36.32
C GLY A 300 -15.20 27.71 37.47
N VAL A 301 -15.72 27.57 38.67
CA VAL A 301 -15.25 28.32 39.86
C VAL A 301 -14.02 27.61 40.44
N ILE A 302 -12.88 28.29 40.43
CA ILE A 302 -11.67 27.83 41.12
C ILE A 302 -11.87 28.13 42.59
N PRO A 303 -11.79 27.13 43.53
CA PRO A 303 -11.83 27.42 44.94
C PRO A 303 -10.69 28.37 45.31
N GLU A 304 -11.00 29.45 46.03
CA GLU A 304 -9.96 30.28 46.62
C GLU A 304 -9.10 29.40 47.54
N ALA A 305 -7.77 29.51 47.41
CA ALA A 305 -6.87 28.78 48.27
C ALA A 305 -7.10 29.23 49.71
N ALA A 306 -7.39 28.28 50.61
CA ALA A 306 -7.55 28.51 52.03
C ALA A 306 -6.21 28.82 52.71
#